data_8de4e6a832934171732bec1638e4a3c4
#
_entry.id   8de4e6a832934171732bec1638e4a3c4
#
_cell.length_a   1.000
_cell.length_b   1.000
_cell.length_c   1.000
_cell.angle_alpha   90.00
_cell.angle_beta   90.00
_cell.angle_gamma   90.00
#
_symmetry.space_group_name_H-M   'P 1'
#
loop_
_entity.id
_entity.type
_entity.pdbx_description
1 polymer ?
#
loop_
_entity_poly.entity_id
_entity_poly.type
_entity_poly.pdbx_seq_one_letter_code
_entity_poly.pdbx_strand_id
1 'polypeptide(L)'
;MKNQQHAIQETRRQMRQRDALFRRFGYNSTSSLKFILAKVLPLPGHVLEIGTGKGRFLAAMAKHTDRVTTLDADAKQQCAAKLHVRRTQAGSRIRFVAHDAERLPWPDASFDTVASVNTFHHLERPMRVFQEMLRVLKPGGKLVLCDFSPRGFQIFDRIHRFEGGTHPRLKQGLAGFRRLVRRPGWKTRRFKGSNQEILVATAPSTLTNQPRKDQTYVRSNTRVPGKIQRRR
;
A
#
# COMPACT_ATOMS: atom_id res chain seq x y z
N MET A 1 9.41 -25.98 17.75
CA MET A 1 7.94 -25.84 17.56
C MET A 1 7.30 -24.93 18.62
N LYS A 2 7.56 -25.09 19.93
CA LYS A 2 6.98 -24.26 21.02
C LYS A 2 7.21 -22.74 20.84
N ASN A 3 8.44 -22.31 20.52
CA ASN A 3 8.77 -20.89 20.30
C ASN A 3 7.99 -20.25 19.13
N GLN A 4 7.73 -21.01 18.07
CA GLN A 4 6.99 -20.51 16.92
C GLN A 4 5.48 -20.36 17.23
N GLN A 5 4.91 -21.29 17.99
CA GLN A 5 3.52 -21.18 18.45
C GLN A 5 3.34 -19.98 19.39
N HIS A 6 4.29 -19.74 20.29
CA HIS A 6 4.27 -18.57 21.16
C HIS A 6 4.31 -17.26 20.37
N ALA A 7 5.21 -17.11 19.38
CA ALA A 7 5.30 -15.93 18.53
C ALA A 7 4.00 -15.68 17.73
N ILE A 8 3.35 -16.74 17.26
CA ILE A 8 2.05 -16.66 16.58
C ILE A 8 0.97 -16.16 17.54
N GLN A 9 0.91 -16.68 18.76
CA GLN A 9 -0.07 -16.26 19.76
C GLN A 9 0.12 -14.80 20.17
N GLU A 10 1.37 -14.37 20.36
CA GLU A 10 1.71 -13.00 20.72
C GLU A 10 1.32 -12.02 19.58
N THR A 11 1.68 -12.33 18.33
CA THR A 11 1.24 -11.53 17.17
C THR A 11 -0.28 -11.37 17.14
N ARG A 12 -1.03 -12.43 17.44
CA ARG A 12 -2.50 -12.37 17.52
C ARG A 12 -3.00 -11.47 18.63
N ARG A 13 -2.40 -11.59 19.81
CA ARG A 13 -2.76 -10.78 20.97
C ARG A 13 -2.61 -9.30 20.63
N GLN A 14 -1.46 -8.94 20.07
CA GLN A 14 -1.17 -7.56 19.64
C GLN A 14 -2.14 -7.07 18.57
N MET A 15 -2.47 -7.90 17.58
CA MET A 15 -3.45 -7.52 16.56
C MET A 15 -4.86 -7.32 17.14
N ARG A 16 -5.31 -8.18 18.07
CA ARG A 16 -6.62 -8.01 18.74
C ARG A 16 -6.66 -6.75 19.62
N GLN A 17 -5.60 -6.49 20.38
CA GLN A 17 -5.49 -5.26 21.18
C GLN A 17 -5.55 -4.01 20.29
N ARG A 18 -4.83 -4.04 19.16
CA ARG A 18 -4.85 -2.94 18.19
C ARG A 18 -6.23 -2.75 17.56
N ASP A 19 -6.93 -3.83 17.24
CA ASP A 19 -8.30 -3.78 16.70
C ASP A 19 -9.31 -3.28 17.74
N ALA A 20 -9.13 -3.61 19.02
CA ALA A 20 -9.96 -3.08 20.11
C ALA A 20 -9.77 -1.56 20.26
N LEU A 21 -8.52 -1.09 20.22
CA LEU A 21 -8.20 0.33 20.23
C LEU A 21 -8.83 1.05 19.02
N PHE A 22 -8.68 0.52 17.83
CA PHE A 22 -9.25 1.09 16.60
C PHE A 22 -10.76 1.22 16.69
N ARG A 23 -11.46 0.18 17.18
CA ARG A 23 -12.93 0.22 17.39
C ARG A 23 -13.36 1.29 18.39
N ARG A 24 -12.60 1.48 19.48
CA ARG A 24 -12.86 2.55 20.46
C ARG A 24 -12.89 3.95 19.81
N PHE A 25 -12.08 4.17 18.77
CA PHE A 25 -12.02 5.42 18.03
C PHE A 25 -12.92 5.45 16.79
N GLY A 26 -13.72 4.41 16.55
CA GLY A 26 -14.69 4.34 15.46
C GLY A 26 -14.12 3.78 14.13
N TYR A 27 -12.96 3.10 14.18
CA TYR A 27 -12.43 2.39 13.01
C TYR A 27 -12.59 0.87 13.18
N ASN A 28 -13.23 0.23 12.21
CA ASN A 28 -13.39 -1.22 12.17
C ASN A 28 -12.54 -1.81 11.04
N SER A 29 -11.40 -2.40 11.41
CA SER A 29 -10.45 -3.00 10.46
C SER A 29 -11.08 -4.09 9.60
N THR A 30 -11.96 -4.90 10.17
CA THR A 30 -12.66 -6.00 9.45
C THR A 30 -13.62 -5.45 8.40
N SER A 31 -14.44 -4.46 8.76
CA SER A 31 -15.38 -3.83 7.83
C SER A 31 -14.65 -3.08 6.71
N SER A 32 -13.55 -2.37 7.05
CA SER A 32 -12.71 -1.70 6.05
C SER A 32 -12.11 -2.71 5.07
N LEU A 33 -11.58 -3.82 5.57
CA LEU A 33 -10.99 -4.87 4.73
C LEU A 33 -12.03 -5.54 3.83
N LYS A 34 -13.22 -5.86 4.36
CA LYS A 34 -14.34 -6.39 3.56
C LYS A 34 -14.74 -5.40 2.46
N PHE A 35 -14.85 -4.12 2.78
CA PHE A 35 -15.15 -3.08 1.81
C PHE A 35 -14.09 -3.01 0.71
N ILE A 36 -12.79 -3.00 1.07
CA ILE A 36 -11.68 -2.99 0.10
C ILE A 36 -11.80 -4.19 -0.84
N LEU A 37 -11.89 -5.41 -0.31
CA LEU A 37 -11.98 -6.64 -1.12
C LEU A 37 -13.18 -6.60 -2.06
N ALA A 38 -14.36 -6.19 -1.60
CA ALA A 38 -15.57 -6.10 -2.42
C ALA A 38 -15.43 -5.14 -3.62
N LYS A 39 -14.49 -4.18 -3.56
CA LYS A 39 -14.25 -3.18 -4.63
C LYS A 39 -13.04 -3.51 -5.51
N VAL A 40 -12.09 -4.30 -4.99
CA VAL A 40 -10.86 -4.59 -5.74
C VAL A 40 -10.84 -5.99 -6.38
N LEU A 41 -11.67 -6.92 -5.93
CA LEU A 41 -11.76 -8.25 -6.54
C LEU A 41 -12.43 -8.20 -7.92
N PRO A 42 -12.08 -9.14 -8.84
CA PRO A 42 -10.99 -10.11 -8.74
C PRO A 42 -9.61 -9.44 -8.85
N LEU A 43 -8.57 -10.11 -8.33
CA LEU A 43 -7.15 -9.74 -8.49
C LEU A 43 -6.50 -10.77 -9.42
N PRO A 44 -6.49 -10.55 -10.74
CA PRO A 44 -6.05 -11.55 -11.70
C PRO A 44 -4.53 -11.76 -11.68
N GLY A 45 -4.11 -12.97 -11.98
CA GLY A 45 -2.74 -13.37 -12.28
C GLY A 45 -1.77 -13.23 -11.12
N HIS A 46 -0.53 -12.85 -11.43
CA HIS A 46 0.52 -12.61 -10.44
C HIS A 46 0.34 -11.22 -9.81
N VAL A 47 0.04 -11.19 -8.53
CA VAL A 47 -0.19 -9.96 -7.77
C VAL A 47 1.09 -9.50 -7.08
N LEU A 48 1.45 -8.22 -7.23
CA LEU A 48 2.42 -7.53 -6.38
C LEU A 48 1.68 -6.68 -5.36
N GLU A 49 1.93 -6.91 -4.07
CA GLU A 49 1.53 -6.01 -2.99
C GLU A 49 2.72 -5.16 -2.55
N ILE A 50 2.53 -3.83 -2.46
CA ILE A 50 3.49 -2.89 -1.90
C ILE A 50 3.01 -2.40 -0.54
N GLY A 51 3.85 -2.61 0.50
CA GLY A 51 3.53 -2.35 1.89
C GLY A 51 2.82 -3.53 2.55
N THR A 52 3.56 -4.60 2.81
CA THR A 52 3.06 -5.80 3.50
C THR A 52 2.50 -5.47 4.89
N GLY A 53 3.20 -4.58 5.63
CA GLY A 53 2.91 -4.30 7.02
C GLY A 53 2.75 -5.59 7.84
N LYS A 54 1.73 -5.66 8.69
CA LYS A 54 1.41 -6.87 9.48
C LYS A 54 0.63 -7.93 8.68
N GLY A 55 0.51 -7.80 7.36
CA GLY A 55 -0.08 -8.78 6.46
C GLY A 55 -1.60 -8.88 6.50
N ARG A 56 -2.34 -7.84 6.93
CA ARG A 56 -3.81 -7.88 7.01
C ARG A 56 -4.46 -7.99 5.64
N PHE A 57 -4.06 -7.15 4.70
CA PHE A 57 -4.58 -7.19 3.35
C PHE A 57 -4.06 -8.44 2.62
N LEU A 58 -2.77 -8.76 2.77
CA LEU A 58 -2.15 -9.97 2.24
C LEU A 58 -2.94 -11.23 2.61
N ALA A 59 -3.23 -11.42 3.90
CA ALA A 59 -3.96 -12.59 4.40
C ALA A 59 -5.39 -12.71 3.81
N ALA A 60 -6.01 -11.58 3.52
CA ALA A 60 -7.36 -11.55 2.99
C ALA A 60 -7.38 -11.76 1.47
N MET A 61 -6.50 -11.06 0.72
CA MET A 61 -6.44 -11.19 -0.74
C MET A 61 -5.90 -12.54 -1.21
N ALA A 62 -4.98 -13.15 -0.46
CA ALA A 62 -4.38 -14.44 -0.79
C ALA A 62 -5.38 -15.60 -0.87
N LYS A 63 -6.60 -15.42 -0.39
CA LYS A 63 -7.71 -16.36 -0.57
C LYS A 63 -8.39 -16.25 -1.93
N HIS A 64 -8.05 -15.23 -2.70
CA HIS A 64 -8.72 -14.86 -3.95
C HIS A 64 -7.76 -14.74 -5.14
N THR A 65 -6.52 -15.20 -4.97
CA THR A 65 -5.50 -15.21 -6.02
C THR A 65 -4.48 -16.31 -5.77
N ASP A 66 -3.91 -16.88 -6.83
CA ASP A 66 -3.03 -18.05 -6.75
C ASP A 66 -1.56 -17.69 -6.48
N ARG A 67 -1.14 -16.48 -6.83
CA ARG A 67 0.27 -16.08 -6.75
C ARG A 67 0.43 -14.65 -6.29
N VAL A 68 1.12 -14.47 -5.16
CA VAL A 68 1.39 -13.15 -4.57
C VAL A 68 2.88 -12.96 -4.33
N THR A 69 3.40 -11.83 -4.75
CA THR A 69 4.65 -11.26 -4.23
C THR A 69 4.29 -10.06 -3.36
N THR A 70 4.78 -10.03 -2.12
CA THR A 70 4.54 -8.91 -1.21
C THR A 70 5.88 -8.28 -0.80
N LEU A 71 5.93 -6.95 -0.80
CA LEU A 71 7.13 -6.17 -0.54
C LEU A 71 6.93 -5.20 0.61
N ASP A 72 7.92 -5.14 1.49
CA ASP A 72 8.02 -4.13 2.54
C ASP A 72 9.49 -3.81 2.80
N ALA A 73 9.81 -2.57 3.11
CA ALA A 73 11.17 -2.18 3.49
C ALA A 73 11.54 -2.66 4.90
N ASP A 74 10.55 -2.83 5.78
CA ASP A 74 10.75 -3.30 7.16
C ASP A 74 10.66 -4.83 7.25
N ALA A 75 11.82 -5.47 7.42
CA ALA A 75 11.92 -6.92 7.61
C ALA A 75 11.16 -7.43 8.85
N LYS A 76 11.01 -6.60 9.90
CA LYS A 76 10.26 -6.97 11.11
C LYS A 76 8.77 -7.07 10.80
N GLN A 77 8.23 -6.13 10.01
CA GLN A 77 6.85 -6.20 9.52
C GLN A 77 6.62 -7.47 8.71
N GLN A 78 7.54 -7.82 7.82
CA GLN A 78 7.45 -9.06 7.04
C GLN A 78 7.46 -10.33 7.92
N CYS A 79 8.25 -10.36 8.99
CA CYS A 79 8.22 -11.48 9.93
C CYS A 79 6.83 -11.63 10.57
N ALA A 80 6.22 -10.53 11.03
CA ALA A 80 4.87 -10.53 11.59
C ALA A 80 3.82 -10.98 10.54
N ALA A 81 3.94 -10.52 9.30
CA ALA A 81 3.07 -10.90 8.21
C ALA A 81 3.17 -12.41 7.88
N LYS A 82 4.38 -12.97 7.83
CA LYS A 82 4.61 -14.42 7.63
C LYS A 82 3.87 -15.25 8.69
N LEU A 83 3.97 -14.84 9.97
CA LEU A 83 3.28 -15.51 11.08
C LEU A 83 1.75 -15.39 10.95
N HIS A 84 1.27 -14.22 10.49
CA HIS A 84 -0.16 -13.98 10.31
C HIS A 84 -0.75 -14.83 9.16
N VAL A 85 -0.08 -14.88 8.01
CA VAL A 85 -0.56 -15.56 6.81
C VAL A 85 -0.51 -17.08 6.90
N ARG A 86 0.52 -17.67 7.53
CA ARG A 86 0.66 -19.13 7.73
C ARG A 86 -0.60 -19.80 8.27
N ARG A 87 -1.47 -19.03 8.91
CA ARG A 87 -2.69 -19.51 9.57
C ARG A 87 -3.96 -19.38 8.77
N THR A 88 -3.91 -18.64 7.66
CA THR A 88 -5.12 -18.36 6.89
C THR A 88 -5.44 -19.44 5.87
N GLN A 89 -4.62 -20.53 5.82
CA GLN A 89 -4.73 -21.60 4.80
C GLN A 89 -4.91 -21.01 3.39
N ALA A 90 -4.27 -19.86 3.14
CA ALA A 90 -4.27 -19.27 1.82
C ALA A 90 -3.50 -20.21 0.90
N GLY A 91 -4.17 -20.82 -0.05
CA GLY A 91 -3.59 -21.73 -1.05
C GLY A 91 -2.60 -21.06 -1.99
N SER A 92 -2.45 -19.74 -1.88
CA SER A 92 -1.59 -18.93 -2.74
C SER A 92 -0.12 -19.16 -2.45
N ARG A 93 0.68 -19.16 -3.51
CA ARG A 93 2.15 -19.09 -3.40
C ARG A 93 2.55 -17.66 -3.08
N ILE A 94 2.97 -17.42 -1.83
CA ILE A 94 3.34 -16.09 -1.34
C ILE A 94 4.86 -15.97 -1.26
N ARG A 95 5.42 -15.01 -2.01
CA ARG A 95 6.82 -14.61 -1.94
C ARG A 95 6.96 -13.30 -1.17
N PHE A 96 7.73 -13.30 -0.09
CA PHE A 96 8.05 -12.12 0.70
C PHE A 96 9.39 -11.53 0.28
N VAL A 97 9.42 -10.23 0.02
CA VAL A 97 10.60 -9.50 -0.45
C VAL A 97 10.83 -8.26 0.42
N ALA A 98 11.97 -8.20 1.11
CA ALA A 98 12.40 -6.99 1.82
C ALA A 98 13.15 -6.08 0.83
N HIS A 99 12.54 -4.96 0.43
CA HIS A 99 13.14 -4.04 -0.55
C HIS A 99 12.46 -2.67 -0.52
N ASP A 100 13.18 -1.64 -0.98
CA ASP A 100 12.65 -0.29 -1.17
C ASP A 100 11.68 -0.26 -2.36
N ALA A 101 10.47 0.24 -2.12
CA ALA A 101 9.44 0.38 -3.15
C ALA A 101 9.75 1.48 -4.19
N GLU A 102 10.69 2.39 -3.89
CA GLU A 102 11.10 3.43 -4.81
C GLU A 102 11.97 2.92 -5.97
N ARG A 103 12.47 1.69 -5.87
CA ARG A 103 13.25 1.02 -6.90
C ARG A 103 12.95 -0.47 -6.89
N LEU A 104 11.87 -0.86 -7.56
CA LEU A 104 11.45 -2.26 -7.59
C LEU A 104 12.42 -3.16 -8.36
N PRO A 105 12.81 -4.33 -7.80
CA PRO A 105 13.83 -5.20 -8.39
C PRO A 105 13.28 -6.11 -9.52
N TRP A 106 12.20 -5.71 -10.17
CA TRP A 106 11.59 -6.46 -11.27
C TRP A 106 11.63 -5.67 -12.57
N PRO A 107 11.74 -6.36 -13.72
CA PRO A 107 11.60 -5.74 -15.03
C PRO A 107 10.23 -5.06 -15.23
N ASP A 108 10.13 -4.24 -16.28
CA ASP A 108 8.88 -3.68 -16.76
C ASP A 108 7.87 -4.81 -17.04
N ALA A 109 6.58 -4.53 -16.87
CA ALA A 109 5.50 -5.45 -17.21
C ALA A 109 5.61 -6.85 -16.57
N SER A 110 6.00 -6.93 -15.28
CA SER A 110 6.20 -8.19 -14.55
C SER A 110 4.95 -8.74 -13.90
N PHE A 111 3.96 -7.88 -13.56
CA PHE A 111 2.80 -8.26 -12.75
C PHE A 111 1.48 -7.96 -13.44
N ASP A 112 0.52 -8.87 -13.28
CA ASP A 112 -0.83 -8.72 -13.81
C ASP A 112 -1.67 -7.76 -12.95
N THR A 113 -1.40 -7.75 -11.65
CA THR A 113 -2.01 -6.83 -10.68
C THR A 113 -0.94 -6.22 -9.79
N VAL A 114 -1.00 -4.90 -9.57
CA VAL A 114 -0.16 -4.21 -8.59
C VAL A 114 -1.06 -3.47 -7.61
N ALA A 115 -0.92 -3.76 -6.32
CA ALA A 115 -1.78 -3.26 -5.26
C ALA A 115 -0.97 -2.62 -4.12
N SER A 116 -1.52 -1.57 -3.53
CA SER A 116 -1.03 -0.99 -2.27
C SER A 116 -2.21 -0.50 -1.43
N VAL A 117 -2.22 -0.88 -0.14
CA VAL A 117 -3.33 -0.59 0.78
C VAL A 117 -2.80 0.00 2.08
N ASN A 118 -3.22 1.23 2.40
CA ASN A 118 -2.86 1.97 3.61
C ASN A 118 -1.34 2.08 3.83
N THR A 119 -0.60 2.36 2.75
CA THR A 119 0.86 2.44 2.76
C THR A 119 1.36 3.79 2.28
N PHE A 120 0.69 4.40 1.32
CA PHE A 120 1.19 5.57 0.60
C PHE A 120 1.41 6.80 1.50
N HIS A 121 0.64 6.94 2.57
CA HIS A 121 0.82 8.01 3.55
C HIS A 121 2.07 7.88 4.41
N HIS A 122 2.72 6.71 4.41
CA HIS A 122 4.02 6.48 5.08
C HIS A 122 5.23 6.72 4.18
N LEU A 123 5.02 6.86 2.86
CA LEU A 123 6.13 6.97 1.90
C LEU A 123 6.67 8.40 1.84
N GLU A 124 7.99 8.54 1.79
CA GLU A 124 8.66 9.83 1.61
C GLU A 124 8.45 10.36 0.19
N ARG A 125 8.60 9.51 -0.81
CA ARG A 125 8.45 9.83 -2.24
C ARG A 125 7.36 9.01 -2.91
N PRO A 126 6.08 9.19 -2.54
CA PRO A 126 4.98 8.34 -3.00
C PRO A 126 4.78 8.38 -4.53
N MET A 127 5.15 9.48 -5.18
CA MET A 127 5.09 9.59 -6.65
C MET A 127 6.09 8.65 -7.33
N ARG A 128 7.28 8.48 -6.76
CA ARG A 128 8.30 7.58 -7.30
C ARG A 128 7.85 6.12 -7.17
N VAL A 129 7.32 5.76 -6.01
CA VAL A 129 6.74 4.43 -5.80
C VAL A 129 5.58 4.17 -6.79
N PHE A 130 4.73 5.16 -7.01
CA PHE A 130 3.64 5.04 -7.97
C PHE A 130 4.14 4.85 -9.42
N GLN A 131 5.20 5.54 -9.82
CA GLN A 131 5.84 5.33 -11.13
C GLN A 131 6.40 3.91 -11.28
N GLU A 132 7.03 3.38 -10.24
CA GLU A 132 7.51 2.00 -10.23
C GLU A 132 6.36 0.98 -10.31
N MET A 133 5.24 1.23 -9.59
CA MET A 133 4.03 0.41 -9.73
C MET A 133 3.53 0.37 -11.18
N LEU A 134 3.51 1.53 -11.85
CA LEU A 134 3.09 1.60 -13.26
C LEU A 134 4.09 0.91 -14.18
N ARG A 135 5.39 1.00 -13.90
CA ARG A 135 6.44 0.37 -14.70
C ARG A 135 6.35 -1.15 -14.67
N VAL A 136 6.16 -1.72 -13.49
CA VAL A 136 6.11 -3.19 -13.34
C VAL A 136 4.73 -3.78 -13.68
N LEU A 137 3.72 -2.94 -13.89
CA LEU A 137 2.39 -3.39 -14.28
C LEU A 137 2.37 -3.75 -15.77
N LYS A 138 1.81 -4.91 -16.11
CA LYS A 138 1.63 -5.36 -17.49
C LYS A 138 0.63 -4.50 -18.27
N PRO A 139 0.73 -4.43 -19.62
CA PRO A 139 -0.38 -4.02 -20.46
C PRO A 139 -1.66 -4.78 -20.11
N GLY A 140 -2.80 -4.11 -20.05
CA GLY A 140 -4.07 -4.69 -19.61
C GLY A 140 -4.15 -4.98 -18.09
N GLY A 141 -3.05 -4.77 -17.37
CA GLY A 141 -2.94 -5.08 -15.95
C GLY A 141 -3.78 -4.17 -15.05
N LYS A 142 -4.02 -4.63 -13.84
CA LYS A 142 -4.85 -3.97 -12.84
C LYS A 142 -4.02 -3.28 -11.76
N LEU A 143 -4.24 -1.98 -11.57
CA LEU A 143 -3.67 -1.19 -10.49
C LEU A 143 -4.72 -0.97 -9.41
N VAL A 144 -4.33 -1.18 -8.15
CA VAL A 144 -5.14 -0.90 -6.96
C VAL A 144 -4.35 0.00 -6.02
N LEU A 145 -4.89 1.17 -5.73
CA LEU A 145 -4.36 2.07 -4.72
C LEU A 145 -5.46 2.40 -3.73
N CYS A 146 -5.24 2.07 -2.46
CA CYS A 146 -6.18 2.33 -1.38
C CYS A 146 -5.46 3.05 -0.25
N ASP A 147 -6.08 4.08 0.29
CA ASP A 147 -5.61 4.75 1.50
C ASP A 147 -6.79 5.29 2.32
N PHE A 148 -6.52 5.81 3.51
CA PHE A 148 -7.56 6.37 4.35
C PHE A 148 -8.26 7.54 3.66
N SER A 149 -9.58 7.60 3.82
CA SER A 149 -10.35 8.79 3.51
C SER A 149 -10.02 9.93 4.49
N PRO A 150 -10.39 11.18 4.23
CA PRO A 150 -10.22 12.28 5.19
C PRO A 150 -10.77 11.94 6.59
N ARG A 151 -11.94 11.27 6.67
CA ARG A 151 -12.48 10.78 7.93
C ARG A 151 -11.60 9.69 8.56
N GLY A 152 -11.07 8.78 7.75
CA GLY A 152 -10.13 7.75 8.21
C GLY A 152 -8.88 8.39 8.83
N PHE A 153 -8.28 9.36 8.17
CA PHE A 153 -7.14 10.12 8.70
C PHE A 153 -7.47 10.83 10.01
N GLN A 154 -8.65 11.47 10.15
CA GLN A 154 -9.08 12.07 11.41
C GLN A 154 -9.15 11.06 12.56
N ILE A 155 -9.63 9.85 12.28
CA ILE A 155 -9.66 8.78 13.28
C ILE A 155 -8.26 8.38 13.69
N PHE A 156 -7.36 8.14 12.72
CA PHE A 156 -5.98 7.74 13.02
C PHE A 156 -5.17 8.85 13.69
N ASP A 157 -5.40 10.13 13.38
CA ASP A 157 -4.81 11.26 14.12
C ASP A 157 -5.21 11.24 15.61
N ARG A 158 -6.46 10.92 15.91
CA ARG A 158 -6.94 10.80 17.31
C ARG A 158 -6.29 9.61 18.01
N ILE A 159 -6.14 8.49 17.33
CA ILE A 159 -5.48 7.29 17.86
C ILE A 159 -4.02 7.61 18.18
N HIS A 160 -3.30 8.19 17.23
CA HIS A 160 -1.88 8.51 17.42
C HIS A 160 -1.65 9.58 18.50
N ARG A 161 -2.51 10.59 18.58
CA ARG A 161 -2.47 11.55 19.71
C ARG A 161 -2.70 10.87 21.05
N PHE A 162 -3.63 9.94 21.14
CA PHE A 162 -3.87 9.15 22.34
C PHE A 162 -2.61 8.31 22.73
N GLU A 163 -1.84 7.88 21.74
CA GLU A 163 -0.58 7.13 21.92
C GLU A 163 0.65 8.05 22.07
N GLY A 164 0.47 9.37 22.12
CA GLY A 164 1.56 10.34 22.28
C GLY A 164 2.34 10.64 20.98
N GLY A 165 1.79 10.30 19.82
CA GLY A 165 2.44 10.46 18.52
C GLY A 165 1.63 11.25 17.50
N THR A 166 2.14 11.28 16.27
CA THR A 166 1.48 11.87 15.09
C THR A 166 1.29 10.83 14.00
N HIS A 167 0.26 11.01 13.16
CA HIS A 167 0.01 10.13 12.02
C HIS A 167 0.39 10.84 10.72
N PRO A 168 1.22 10.22 9.86
CA PRO A 168 1.56 10.81 8.57
C PRO A 168 0.33 10.88 7.66
N ARG A 169 0.30 11.88 6.78
CA ARG A 169 -0.79 12.09 5.81
C ARG A 169 -0.25 12.14 4.40
N LEU A 170 -0.99 11.57 3.48
CA LEU A 170 -0.75 11.72 2.05
C LEU A 170 -1.17 13.13 1.60
N LYS A 171 -0.20 14.02 1.39
CA LYS A 171 -0.44 15.46 1.10
C LYS A 171 -1.39 15.69 -0.08
N GLN A 172 -1.24 14.91 -1.16
CA GLN A 172 -2.04 15.07 -2.39
C GLN A 172 -3.31 14.18 -2.45
N GLY A 173 -3.52 13.29 -1.47
CA GLY A 173 -4.57 12.29 -1.49
C GLY A 173 -4.51 11.39 -2.73
N LEU A 174 -5.48 10.49 -2.90
CA LEU A 174 -5.53 9.62 -4.09
C LEU A 174 -5.88 10.36 -5.38
N ALA A 175 -6.43 11.58 -5.28
CA ALA A 175 -6.78 12.40 -6.45
C ALA A 175 -5.55 12.76 -7.30
N GLY A 176 -4.40 13.00 -6.68
CA GLY A 176 -3.13 13.26 -7.38
C GLY A 176 -2.71 12.11 -8.27
N PHE A 177 -2.77 10.88 -7.78
CA PHE A 177 -2.41 9.68 -8.53
C PHE A 177 -3.42 9.36 -9.64
N ARG A 178 -4.70 9.64 -9.43
CA ARG A 178 -5.74 9.46 -10.45
C ARG A 178 -5.45 10.25 -11.72
N ARG A 179 -4.90 11.46 -11.62
CA ARG A 179 -4.56 12.28 -12.80
C ARG A 179 -3.56 11.56 -13.72
N LEU A 180 -2.64 10.77 -13.15
CA LEU A 180 -1.60 10.06 -13.90
C LEU A 180 -2.13 8.85 -14.67
N VAL A 181 -3.23 8.25 -14.22
CA VAL A 181 -3.91 7.12 -14.90
C VAL A 181 -5.21 7.56 -15.59
N ARG A 182 -5.50 8.86 -15.62
CA ARG A 182 -6.60 9.43 -16.39
C ARG A 182 -6.12 9.86 -17.79
N ARG A 183 -5.63 8.87 -18.54
CA ARG A 183 -5.08 9.03 -19.88
C ARG A 183 -5.87 8.15 -20.85
N PRO A 184 -5.82 8.40 -22.18
CA PRO A 184 -6.47 7.55 -23.17
C PRO A 184 -6.14 6.07 -22.96
N GLY A 185 -7.14 5.21 -23.08
CA GLY A 185 -7.02 3.76 -22.90
C GLY A 185 -7.08 3.25 -21.46
N TRP A 186 -6.89 4.10 -20.45
CA TRP A 186 -7.04 3.69 -19.05
C TRP A 186 -8.50 3.69 -18.61
N LYS A 187 -8.95 2.62 -17.96
CA LYS A 187 -10.27 2.54 -17.32
C LYS A 187 -10.09 2.73 -15.81
N THR A 188 -10.73 3.76 -15.22
CA THR A 188 -10.55 4.10 -13.81
C THR A 188 -11.87 4.10 -13.05
N ARG A 189 -11.87 3.56 -11.84
CA ARG A 189 -13.00 3.57 -10.88
C ARG A 189 -12.51 4.06 -9.54
N ARG A 190 -13.34 4.82 -8.86
CA ARG A 190 -13.09 5.28 -7.47
C ARG A 190 -14.21 4.82 -6.56
N PHE A 191 -13.81 4.47 -5.35
CA PHE A 191 -14.77 4.12 -4.29
C PHE A 191 -14.38 4.82 -3.00
N LYS A 192 -15.41 5.20 -2.22
CA LYS A 192 -15.26 5.76 -0.88
C LYS A 192 -16.21 5.03 0.05
N GLY A 193 -15.74 4.63 1.21
CA GLY A 193 -16.54 3.95 2.23
C GLY A 193 -15.67 3.32 3.29
N SER A 194 -16.27 2.97 4.42
CA SER A 194 -15.58 2.31 5.55
C SER A 194 -14.24 2.97 5.93
N ASN A 195 -14.21 4.31 5.89
CA ASN A 195 -13.03 5.15 6.17
C ASN A 195 -11.88 5.01 5.14
N GLN A 196 -12.15 4.45 3.95
CA GLN A 196 -11.19 4.25 2.87
C GLN A 196 -11.57 5.04 1.62
N GLU A 197 -10.57 5.40 0.84
CA GLU A 197 -10.66 5.78 -0.57
C GLU A 197 -9.89 4.76 -1.41
N ILE A 198 -10.47 4.34 -2.52
CA ILE A 198 -9.87 3.34 -3.40
C ILE A 198 -9.86 3.88 -4.83
N LEU A 199 -8.72 3.76 -5.49
CA LEU A 199 -8.54 3.94 -6.93
C LEU A 199 -8.23 2.57 -7.52
N VAL A 200 -9.09 2.11 -8.43
CA VAL A 200 -8.82 0.96 -9.29
C VAL A 200 -8.64 1.46 -10.70
N ALA A 201 -7.57 1.06 -11.36
CA ALA A 201 -7.32 1.41 -12.75
C ALA A 201 -6.92 0.15 -13.53
N THR A 202 -7.36 0.04 -14.77
CA THR A 202 -6.89 -0.98 -15.72
C THR A 202 -6.11 -0.29 -16.81
N ALA A 203 -4.88 -0.76 -17.02
CA ALA A 203 -4.00 -0.25 -18.06
C ALA A 203 -4.54 -0.61 -19.46
N PRO A 204 -4.26 0.18 -20.51
CA PRO A 204 -4.56 -0.21 -21.88
C PRO A 204 -3.80 -1.48 -22.27
N SER A 205 -4.37 -2.29 -23.17
CA SER A 205 -3.76 -3.54 -23.65
C SER A 205 -2.47 -3.30 -24.45
N THR A 206 -2.31 -2.13 -25.02
CA THR A 206 -1.07 -1.66 -25.66
C THR A 206 -0.55 -0.48 -24.85
N LEU A 207 0.43 -0.72 -23.99
CA LEU A 207 1.25 0.37 -23.44
C LEU A 207 2.25 0.77 -24.55
N THR A 208 1.89 1.75 -25.37
CA THR A 208 2.90 2.42 -26.18
C THR A 208 3.90 3.06 -25.21
N ASN A 209 5.16 2.63 -25.26
CA ASN A 209 6.28 3.24 -24.57
C ASN A 209 6.41 4.70 -25.06
N GLN A 210 5.59 5.61 -24.53
CA GLN A 210 5.85 7.03 -24.73
C GLN A 210 7.02 7.39 -23.80
N PRO A 211 8.08 8.02 -24.35
CA PRO A 211 9.22 8.44 -23.56
C PRO A 211 8.75 9.37 -22.43
N ARG A 212 9.37 9.18 -21.26
CA ARG A 212 9.14 9.99 -20.05
C ARG A 212 9.44 11.47 -20.34
N LYS A 213 8.48 12.27 -20.80
CA LYS A 213 8.64 13.72 -21.00
C LYS A 213 8.39 14.58 -19.75
N ASP A 214 8.25 14.00 -18.57
CA ASP A 214 8.02 14.75 -17.34
C ASP A 214 9.15 14.61 -16.30
N GLN A 215 10.40 14.94 -16.70
CA GLN A 215 11.48 15.22 -15.74
C GLN A 215 11.39 16.62 -15.12
N THR A 216 10.40 17.43 -15.48
CA THR A 216 10.33 18.85 -15.11
C THR A 216 9.67 19.15 -13.77
N TYR A 217 9.07 18.18 -13.07
CA TYR A 217 8.38 18.47 -11.80
C TYR A 217 9.27 18.40 -10.53
N VAL A 218 10.59 18.14 -10.66
CA VAL A 218 11.49 17.97 -9.49
C VAL A 218 12.33 19.20 -9.19
N ARG A 219 12.26 20.30 -9.96
CA ARG A 219 13.19 21.44 -9.81
C ARG A 219 12.67 22.68 -9.07
N SER A 220 11.59 22.61 -8.34
CA SER A 220 11.13 23.82 -7.61
C SER A 220 10.77 23.54 -6.14
N ASN A 221 11.68 23.06 -5.30
CA ASN A 221 11.63 23.30 -3.84
C ASN A 221 12.85 22.75 -3.08
N THR A 222 14.06 23.02 -3.56
CA THR A 222 15.26 22.92 -2.70
C THR A 222 15.85 24.33 -2.49
N ARG A 223 15.21 25.15 -1.66
CA ARG A 223 15.92 26.21 -0.94
C ARG A 223 16.55 25.57 0.29
N VAL A 224 17.84 25.32 0.23
CA VAL A 224 18.70 25.02 1.38
C VAL A 224 18.78 26.31 2.22
N PRO A 225 18.46 26.32 3.52
CA PRO A 225 18.75 27.46 4.38
C PRO A 225 20.25 27.55 4.59
N GLY A 226 20.80 28.75 4.29
CA GLY A 226 22.20 29.06 4.39
C GLY A 226 22.79 28.86 5.79
N LYS A 227 24.03 28.44 5.82
CA LYS A 227 24.91 28.38 6.99
C LYS A 227 24.97 29.73 7.71
N ILE A 228 24.58 29.76 8.98
CA ILE A 228 24.88 30.86 9.88
C ILE A 228 26.36 30.73 10.24
N GLN A 229 27.18 31.64 9.70
CA GLN A 229 28.53 31.85 10.16
C GLN A 229 28.51 32.53 11.53
N ARG A 230 29.03 31.85 12.55
CA ARG A 230 29.38 32.48 13.83
C ARG A 230 30.63 33.34 13.59
N ARG A 231 30.47 34.62 13.73
CA ARG A 231 31.59 35.55 13.96
C ARG A 231 31.88 35.60 15.47
N ARG A 232 33.15 35.74 15.73
CA ARG A 232 33.83 35.80 17.02
C ARG A 232 33.22 36.80 18.01
#